data_949d37419bc2bb303922d025239dc223
#
_entry.id   949d37419bc2bb303922d025239dc223
#
_cell.length_a   1.000
_cell.length_b   1.000
_cell.length_c   1.000
_cell.angle_alpha   90.00
_cell.angle_beta   90.00
_cell.angle_gamma   90.00
#
_symmetry.space_group_name_H-M   'P 1'
#
loop_
_entity.id
_entity.type
_entity.pdbx_description
1 polymer ?
#
loop_
_entity_poly.entity_id
_entity_poly.type
_entity_poly.pdbx_seq_one_letter_code
_entity_poly.pdbx_strand_id
1 'polypeptide(L)'
;IIQEGNWVRRGSYLRKVVQQYQLDKAIGRGRIWRLVHKDHKPGPQPKMLKETPAQLVTHLGHPNGWWRDTAQKLLILKAGEVGGEAVGTLKKYAASHENYLTRMHALWTLEGLGKADAKLIREALTDPHPQVRVAAIRVSETLYKAGDDTLAPDIGTMVKHKDGEVALQALMTAKHLGLENWKTWLTDARTSNNSRAVQELAPQLSRGGPAPFRPTFTVAERKILKKGQGIYKSLCFTCHGT
;
A
#
# COMPACT_ATOMS: atom_id res chain seq x y z
N ILE A 1 -8.81 21.61 -16.06
CA ILE A 1 -8.26 22.12 -17.34
C ILE A 1 -7.85 20.90 -18.16
N ILE A 2 -8.40 20.77 -19.36
CA ILE A 2 -8.05 19.69 -20.28
C ILE A 2 -7.06 20.28 -21.28
N GLN A 3 -5.80 19.93 -21.15
CA GLN A 3 -4.74 20.47 -21.99
C GLN A 3 -4.29 19.55 -23.12
N GLU A 4 -4.53 18.25 -23.01
CA GLU A 4 -3.96 17.27 -23.93
C GLU A 4 -4.91 16.13 -24.31
N GLY A 5 -4.55 15.47 -25.39
CA GLY A 5 -5.08 14.20 -25.85
C GLY A 5 -6.06 14.28 -27.00
N ASN A 6 -6.44 13.10 -27.43
CA ASN A 6 -7.39 12.86 -28.50
C ASN A 6 -8.78 13.47 -28.27
N TRP A 7 -9.09 13.83 -27.04
CA TRP A 7 -10.35 14.38 -26.58
C TRP A 7 -10.60 15.80 -27.09
N VAL A 8 -9.52 16.55 -27.34
CA VAL A 8 -9.56 17.93 -27.79
C VAL A 8 -9.25 18.07 -29.28
N ARG A 9 -9.38 16.98 -30.04
CA ARG A 9 -9.17 17.00 -31.50
C ARG A 9 -10.10 18.01 -32.18
N ARG A 10 -9.62 18.61 -33.26
CA ARG A 10 -10.42 19.48 -34.11
C ARG A 10 -11.72 18.78 -34.51
N GLY A 11 -12.87 19.38 -34.25
CA GLY A 11 -14.18 18.83 -34.53
C GLY A 11 -14.82 17.99 -33.40
N SER A 12 -14.11 17.64 -32.32
CA SER A 12 -14.71 16.93 -31.20
C SER A 12 -15.68 17.80 -30.41
N TYR A 13 -16.71 17.15 -29.81
CA TYR A 13 -17.65 17.84 -28.92
C TYR A 13 -16.93 18.51 -27.74
N LEU A 14 -15.98 17.81 -27.14
CA LEU A 14 -15.26 18.32 -25.97
C LEU A 14 -14.46 19.58 -26.31
N ARG A 15 -13.83 19.64 -27.50
CA ARG A 15 -13.13 20.86 -27.93
C ARG A 15 -14.08 22.05 -28.07
N LYS A 16 -15.28 21.82 -28.60
CA LYS A 16 -16.28 22.89 -28.69
C LYS A 16 -16.63 23.43 -27.30
N VAL A 17 -16.85 22.54 -26.33
CA VAL A 17 -17.15 22.90 -24.94
C VAL A 17 -15.98 23.65 -24.29
N VAL A 18 -14.76 23.14 -24.46
CA VAL A 18 -13.55 23.80 -23.93
C VAL A 18 -13.40 25.22 -24.49
N GLN A 19 -13.62 25.41 -25.79
CA GLN A 19 -13.54 26.71 -26.42
C GLN A 19 -14.70 27.63 -26.04
N GLN A 20 -15.93 27.12 -25.97
CA GLN A 20 -17.12 27.86 -25.57
C GLN A 20 -16.97 28.45 -24.17
N TYR A 21 -16.45 27.69 -23.23
CA TYR A 21 -16.26 28.12 -21.84
C TYR A 21 -14.85 28.63 -21.55
N GLN A 22 -14.00 28.75 -22.56
CA GLN A 22 -12.61 29.22 -22.45
C GLN A 22 -11.78 28.51 -21.39
N LEU A 23 -12.01 27.20 -21.23
CA LEU A 23 -11.36 26.38 -20.21
C LEU A 23 -9.84 26.23 -20.47
N ASP A 24 -9.41 26.39 -21.71
CA ASP A 24 -8.02 26.41 -22.14
C ASP A 24 -7.27 27.68 -21.72
N LYS A 25 -8.00 28.79 -21.47
CA LYS A 25 -7.43 30.06 -21.07
C LYS A 25 -7.27 30.26 -19.57
N ALA A 26 -7.82 29.34 -18.76
CA ALA A 26 -7.79 29.46 -17.31
C ALA A 26 -6.49 28.88 -16.68
N ILE A 27 -5.35 29.08 -17.34
CA ILE A 27 -4.05 28.58 -16.88
C ILE A 27 -3.62 29.33 -15.62
N GLY A 28 -3.06 28.61 -14.65
CA GLY A 28 -2.58 29.18 -13.38
C GLY A 28 -3.67 29.58 -12.39
N ARG A 29 -4.95 29.35 -12.71
CA ARG A 29 -6.10 29.66 -11.85
C ARG A 29 -6.67 28.44 -11.11
N GLY A 30 -5.97 27.31 -11.13
CA GLY A 30 -6.36 26.14 -10.36
C GLY A 30 -6.51 26.49 -8.87
N ARG A 31 -7.57 25.99 -8.25
CA ARG A 31 -7.88 26.18 -6.83
C ARG A 31 -8.38 24.88 -6.25
N ILE A 32 -7.94 24.59 -5.05
CA ILE A 32 -8.54 23.55 -4.20
C ILE A 32 -9.45 24.29 -3.24
N TRP A 33 -10.74 24.03 -3.34
CA TRP A 33 -11.75 24.62 -2.46
C TRP A 33 -12.05 23.67 -1.32
N ARG A 34 -12.12 24.18 -0.11
CA ARG A 34 -12.54 23.45 1.07
C ARG A 34 -13.87 24.02 1.56
N LEU A 35 -14.90 23.16 1.57
CA LEU A 35 -16.15 23.49 2.23
C LEU A 35 -16.01 23.16 3.72
N VAL A 36 -16.32 24.13 4.57
CA VAL A 36 -16.26 23.98 6.03
C VAL A 36 -17.54 24.54 6.65
N HIS A 37 -17.97 23.92 7.75
CA HIS A 37 -19.06 24.49 8.54
C HIS A 37 -18.63 25.86 9.10
N LYS A 38 -19.58 26.79 9.26
CA LYS A 38 -19.31 28.16 9.73
C LYS A 38 -18.61 28.22 11.09
N ASP A 39 -18.89 27.23 11.95
CA ASP A 39 -18.31 27.14 13.29
C ASP A 39 -17.03 26.29 13.34
N HIS A 40 -16.52 25.86 12.18
CA HIS A 40 -15.32 25.03 12.13
C HIS A 40 -14.09 25.86 12.54
N LYS A 41 -13.43 25.39 13.61
CA LYS A 41 -12.11 25.93 14.00
C LYS A 41 -11.03 25.05 13.41
N PRO A 42 -10.11 25.63 12.60
CA PRO A 42 -8.98 24.86 12.08
C PRO A 42 -8.14 24.29 13.21
N GLY A 43 -7.73 23.04 13.08
CA GLY A 43 -6.73 22.46 13.97
C GLY A 43 -5.34 23.08 13.76
N PRO A 44 -4.36 22.72 14.59
CA PRO A 44 -2.99 23.21 14.47
C PRO A 44 -2.43 22.86 13.09
N GLN A 45 -1.67 23.79 12.50
CA GLN A 45 -0.97 23.53 11.26
C GLN A 45 0.21 22.59 11.50
N PRO A 46 0.33 21.49 10.72
CA PRO A 46 1.42 20.56 10.89
C PRO A 46 2.76 21.19 10.48
N LYS A 47 3.79 20.97 11.28
CA LYS A 47 5.19 21.40 11.01
C LYS A 47 6.15 20.22 10.97
N MET A 48 5.65 19.03 10.68
CA MET A 48 6.32 17.73 10.83
C MET A 48 7.66 17.62 10.09
N LEU A 49 7.88 18.36 9.02
CA LEU A 49 9.18 18.39 8.33
C LEU A 49 10.33 18.88 9.21
N LYS A 50 10.03 19.74 10.21
CA LYS A 50 11.02 20.30 11.12
C LYS A 50 11.12 19.53 12.44
N GLU A 51 10.30 18.51 12.63
CA GLU A 51 10.26 17.72 13.85
C GLU A 51 11.37 16.67 13.88
N THR A 52 11.82 16.38 15.09
CA THR A 52 12.79 15.30 15.35
C THR A 52 12.13 13.93 15.20
N PRO A 53 12.89 12.84 14.98
CA PRO A 53 12.33 11.49 14.95
C PRO A 53 11.50 11.14 16.21
N ALA A 54 11.94 11.54 17.40
CA ALA A 54 11.19 11.31 18.62
C ALA A 54 9.82 11.99 18.63
N GLN A 55 9.72 13.23 18.12
CA GLN A 55 8.45 13.93 17.96
C GLN A 55 7.57 13.26 16.90
N LEU A 56 8.14 12.85 15.77
CA LEU A 56 7.40 12.15 14.71
C LEU A 56 6.79 10.84 15.23
N VAL A 57 7.50 10.07 16.06
CA VAL A 57 6.98 8.83 16.63
C VAL A 57 5.69 9.07 17.43
N THR A 58 5.55 10.19 18.14
CA THR A 58 4.33 10.49 18.89
C THR A 58 3.10 10.66 18.00
N HIS A 59 3.27 11.09 16.76
CA HIS A 59 2.18 11.27 15.81
C HIS A 59 1.62 9.95 15.25
N LEU A 60 2.28 8.82 15.42
CA LEU A 60 1.76 7.52 15.02
C LEU A 60 0.47 7.12 15.76
N GLY A 61 0.20 7.76 16.92
CA GLY A 61 -1.06 7.62 17.67
C GLY A 61 -2.11 8.69 17.37
N HIS A 62 -1.85 9.61 16.46
CA HIS A 62 -2.75 10.75 16.22
C HIS A 62 -4.12 10.28 15.66
N PRO A 63 -5.26 10.84 16.09
CA PRO A 63 -6.59 10.43 15.61
C PRO A 63 -6.78 10.64 14.09
N ASN A 64 -6.17 11.68 13.52
CA ASN A 64 -6.23 11.93 12.08
C ASN A 64 -5.18 11.07 11.33
N GLY A 65 -5.66 10.24 10.39
CA GLY A 65 -4.81 9.35 9.57
C GLY A 65 -3.70 10.06 8.81
N TRP A 66 -3.96 11.24 8.27
CA TRP A 66 -2.94 12.01 7.55
C TRP A 66 -1.68 12.30 8.41
N TRP A 67 -1.89 12.56 9.72
CA TRP A 67 -0.77 12.76 10.64
C TRP A 67 0.04 11.47 10.85
N ARG A 68 -0.65 10.34 11.03
CA ARG A 68 0.02 9.03 11.20
C ARG A 68 0.82 8.65 9.96
N ASP A 69 0.19 8.73 8.78
CA ASP A 69 0.81 8.39 7.49
C ASP A 69 2.01 9.30 7.18
N THR A 70 1.86 10.61 7.45
CA THR A 70 2.93 11.58 7.25
C THR A 70 4.10 11.33 8.19
N ALA A 71 3.82 11.06 9.47
CA ALA A 71 4.85 10.74 10.45
C ALA A 71 5.63 9.47 10.06
N GLN A 72 4.93 8.39 9.71
CA GLN A 72 5.53 7.15 9.21
C GLN A 72 6.43 7.42 8.00
N LYS A 73 5.92 8.13 7.00
CA LYS A 73 6.69 8.48 5.80
C LYS A 73 7.95 9.28 6.13
N LEU A 74 7.83 10.30 6.98
CA LEU A 74 8.97 11.15 7.36
C LEU A 74 10.02 10.38 8.15
N LEU A 75 9.62 9.49 9.06
CA LEU A 75 10.55 8.61 9.79
C LEU A 75 11.35 7.74 8.82
N ILE A 76 10.70 7.15 7.82
CA ILE A 76 11.39 6.33 6.82
C ILE A 76 12.31 7.18 5.93
N LEU A 77 11.86 8.35 5.48
CA LEU A 77 12.67 9.25 4.67
C LEU A 77 13.89 9.82 5.42
N LYS A 78 13.77 9.97 6.73
CA LYS A 78 14.83 10.43 7.63
C LYS A 78 15.55 9.27 8.33
N ALA A 79 15.59 8.08 7.74
CA ALA A 79 16.12 6.87 8.39
C ALA A 79 17.52 7.07 8.99
N GLY A 80 18.38 7.89 8.35
CA GLY A 80 19.72 8.24 8.86
C GLY A 80 19.73 9.07 10.15
N GLU A 81 18.61 9.74 10.47
CA GLU A 81 18.43 10.54 11.69
C GLU A 81 17.75 9.74 12.82
N VAL A 82 17.15 8.56 12.49
CA VAL A 82 16.39 7.74 13.45
C VAL A 82 17.36 6.93 14.31
N GLY A 83 17.67 7.44 15.48
CA GLY A 83 18.55 6.78 16.44
C GLY A 83 17.89 5.64 17.22
N GLY A 84 18.69 4.95 18.03
CA GLY A 84 18.25 3.79 18.83
C GLY A 84 17.09 4.07 19.78
N GLU A 85 17.00 5.26 20.34
CA GLU A 85 15.91 5.68 21.23
C GLU A 85 14.56 5.68 20.50
N ALA A 86 14.49 6.28 19.30
CA ALA A 86 13.29 6.30 18.49
C ALA A 86 12.90 4.88 18.02
N VAL A 87 13.87 4.05 17.65
CA VAL A 87 13.66 2.64 17.33
C VAL A 87 13.13 1.87 18.55
N GLY A 88 13.67 2.10 19.74
CA GLY A 88 13.20 1.50 20.99
C GLY A 88 11.75 1.87 21.28
N THR A 89 11.41 3.15 21.11
CA THR A 89 10.03 3.63 21.26
C THR A 89 9.09 3.01 20.23
N LEU A 90 9.50 2.90 18.96
CA LEU A 90 8.72 2.23 17.91
C LEU A 90 8.47 0.76 18.27
N LYS A 91 9.48 0.01 18.74
CA LYS A 91 9.31 -1.38 19.18
C LYS A 91 8.34 -1.48 20.37
N LYS A 92 8.45 -0.59 21.34
CA LYS A 92 7.50 -0.53 22.46
C LYS A 92 6.07 -0.23 21.98
N TYR A 93 5.90 0.71 21.05
CA TYR A 93 4.60 1.03 20.47
C TYR A 93 4.01 -0.15 19.70
N ALA A 94 4.81 -0.82 18.88
CA ALA A 94 4.36 -1.99 18.13
C ALA A 94 3.91 -3.14 19.04
N ALA A 95 4.59 -3.33 20.18
CA ALA A 95 4.31 -4.43 21.10
C ALA A 95 3.10 -4.17 22.03
N SER A 96 2.90 -2.95 22.51
CA SER A 96 2.02 -2.75 23.68
C SER A 96 1.24 -1.43 23.74
N HIS A 97 1.24 -0.62 22.68
CA HIS A 97 0.45 0.60 22.69
C HIS A 97 -1.05 0.27 22.72
N GLU A 98 -1.85 1.01 23.52
CA GLU A 98 -3.29 0.77 23.67
C GLU A 98 -4.06 0.86 22.34
N ASN A 99 -3.73 1.85 21.51
CA ASN A 99 -4.36 2.05 20.21
C ASN A 99 -3.73 1.11 19.17
N TYR A 100 -4.53 0.20 18.60
CA TYR A 100 -4.08 -0.74 17.57
C TYR A 100 -3.55 -0.06 16.29
N LEU A 101 -4.07 1.12 15.92
CA LEU A 101 -3.55 1.89 14.79
C LEU A 101 -2.09 2.30 15.04
N THR A 102 -1.77 2.70 16.26
CA THR A 102 -0.39 3.04 16.63
C THR A 102 0.51 1.81 16.53
N ARG A 103 0.05 0.65 17.04
CA ARG A 103 0.81 -0.61 16.92
C ARG A 103 1.09 -0.96 15.45
N MET A 104 0.07 -0.84 14.61
CA MET A 104 0.16 -1.12 13.16
C MET A 104 1.13 -0.15 12.46
N HIS A 105 1.00 1.16 12.68
CA HIS A 105 1.91 2.15 12.08
C HIS A 105 3.35 1.99 12.58
N ALA A 106 3.54 1.62 13.84
CA ALA A 106 4.87 1.33 14.38
C ALA A 106 5.51 0.12 13.70
N LEU A 107 4.76 -0.98 13.46
CA LEU A 107 5.23 -2.14 12.70
C LEU A 107 5.68 -1.74 11.28
N TRP A 108 4.84 -1.02 10.54
CA TRP A 108 5.15 -0.56 9.19
C TRP A 108 6.35 0.41 9.16
N THR A 109 6.49 1.25 10.20
CA THR A 109 7.64 2.15 10.32
C THR A 109 8.93 1.35 10.54
N LEU A 110 8.91 0.35 11.43
CA LEU A 110 10.05 -0.52 11.71
C LEU A 110 10.45 -1.34 10.48
N GLU A 111 9.48 -1.82 9.70
CA GLU A 111 9.75 -2.47 8.42
C GLU A 111 10.49 -1.53 7.47
N GLY A 112 9.92 -0.33 7.23
CA GLY A 112 10.51 0.66 6.32
C GLY A 112 11.90 1.16 6.75
N LEU A 113 12.22 1.09 8.04
CA LEU A 113 13.55 1.37 8.61
C LEU A 113 14.49 0.15 8.55
N GLY A 114 14.03 -1.04 8.16
CA GLY A 114 14.79 -2.29 8.25
C GLY A 114 15.13 -2.70 9.69
N LYS A 115 14.23 -2.36 10.66
CA LYS A 115 14.42 -2.62 12.10
C LYS A 115 13.38 -3.57 12.68
N ALA A 116 12.48 -4.11 11.84
CA ALA A 116 11.62 -5.22 12.22
C ALA A 116 12.44 -6.51 12.33
N ASP A 117 12.13 -7.34 13.32
CA ASP A 117 12.76 -8.66 13.53
C ASP A 117 11.69 -9.74 13.73
N ALA A 118 12.07 -11.02 13.55
CA ALA A 118 11.15 -12.14 13.63
C ALA A 118 10.47 -12.26 15.00
N LYS A 119 11.15 -11.88 16.10
CA LYS A 119 10.58 -11.91 17.45
C LYS A 119 9.40 -10.94 17.55
N LEU A 120 9.61 -9.68 17.16
CA LEU A 120 8.57 -8.65 17.17
C LEU A 120 7.37 -9.04 16.30
N ILE A 121 7.62 -9.58 15.11
CA ILE A 121 6.55 -10.00 14.20
C ILE A 121 5.77 -11.17 14.83
N ARG A 122 6.44 -12.17 15.42
CA ARG A 122 5.77 -13.29 16.07
C ARG A 122 4.88 -12.85 17.23
N GLU A 123 5.32 -11.88 18.02
CA GLU A 123 4.49 -11.23 19.04
C GLU A 123 3.27 -10.55 18.42
N ALA A 124 3.45 -9.80 17.34
CA ALA A 124 2.35 -9.11 16.66
C ALA A 124 1.36 -10.07 15.95
N LEU A 125 1.77 -11.28 15.57
CA LEU A 125 0.87 -12.30 15.05
C LEU A 125 -0.15 -12.78 16.11
N THR A 126 0.12 -12.56 17.39
CA THR A 126 -0.80 -12.87 18.50
C THR A 126 -1.55 -11.67 19.05
N ASP A 127 -1.42 -10.50 18.42
CA ASP A 127 -2.09 -9.26 18.85
C ASP A 127 -3.61 -9.47 18.97
N PRO A 128 -4.27 -8.90 19.98
CA PRO A 128 -5.72 -9.01 20.14
C PRO A 128 -6.50 -8.43 18.94
N HIS A 129 -5.94 -7.44 18.23
CA HIS A 129 -6.62 -6.80 17.11
C HIS A 129 -6.25 -7.45 15.76
N PRO A 130 -7.24 -7.90 14.95
CA PRO A 130 -6.97 -8.61 13.70
C PRO A 130 -6.16 -7.79 12.70
N GLN A 131 -6.34 -6.48 12.61
CA GLN A 131 -5.59 -5.62 11.68
C GLN A 131 -4.10 -5.56 12.00
N VAL A 132 -3.71 -5.67 13.27
CA VAL A 132 -2.29 -5.76 13.64
C VAL A 132 -1.70 -7.10 13.20
N ARG A 133 -2.45 -8.21 13.33
CA ARG A 133 -2.03 -9.51 12.81
C ARG A 133 -1.87 -9.49 11.28
N VAL A 134 -2.83 -8.88 10.57
CA VAL A 134 -2.75 -8.67 9.11
C VAL A 134 -1.49 -7.90 8.73
N ALA A 135 -1.19 -6.80 9.45
CA ALA A 135 0.04 -6.05 9.23
C ALA A 135 1.30 -6.89 9.52
N ALA A 136 1.32 -7.65 10.61
CA ALA A 136 2.43 -8.54 10.95
C ALA A 136 2.70 -9.59 9.87
N ILE A 137 1.64 -10.22 9.33
CA ILE A 137 1.74 -11.16 8.21
C ILE A 137 2.37 -10.48 6.98
N ARG A 138 1.98 -9.24 6.66
CA ARG A 138 2.56 -8.49 5.55
C ARG A 138 4.03 -8.13 5.79
N VAL A 139 4.36 -7.66 6.99
CA VAL A 139 5.74 -7.30 7.34
C VAL A 139 6.68 -8.53 7.32
N SER A 140 6.17 -9.73 7.64
CA SER A 140 6.95 -10.96 7.53
C SER A 140 7.47 -11.24 6.12
N GLU A 141 6.78 -10.75 5.07
CA GLU A 141 7.22 -10.91 3.68
C GLU A 141 8.58 -10.25 3.40
N THR A 142 8.85 -9.12 4.06
CA THR A 142 10.13 -8.41 3.92
C THR A 142 11.28 -9.19 4.56
N LEU A 143 11.04 -9.80 5.74
CA LEU A 143 12.05 -10.66 6.39
C LEU A 143 12.33 -11.90 5.55
N TYR A 144 11.29 -12.57 5.06
CA TYR A 144 11.44 -13.75 4.20
C TYR A 144 12.27 -13.45 2.94
N LYS A 145 11.99 -12.33 2.28
CA LYS A 145 12.75 -11.89 1.11
C LYS A 145 14.21 -11.51 1.43
N ALA A 146 14.47 -11.13 2.68
CA ALA A 146 15.82 -10.90 3.18
C ALA A 146 16.56 -12.19 3.60
N GLY A 147 15.91 -13.36 3.47
CA GLY A 147 16.48 -14.67 3.78
C GLY A 147 16.12 -15.23 5.17
N ASP A 148 15.25 -14.55 5.93
CA ASP A 148 14.74 -15.05 7.21
C ASP A 148 13.37 -15.70 7.00
N ASP A 149 13.35 -17.02 6.85
CA ASP A 149 12.15 -17.85 6.64
C ASP A 149 11.54 -18.39 7.94
N THR A 150 12.08 -18.00 9.10
CA THR A 150 11.70 -18.53 10.42
C THR A 150 10.24 -18.31 10.79
N LEU A 151 9.54 -17.40 10.12
CA LEU A 151 8.11 -17.10 10.31
C LEU A 151 7.18 -17.92 9.39
N ALA A 152 7.71 -18.70 8.45
CA ALA A 152 6.87 -19.45 7.52
C ALA A 152 5.90 -20.43 8.22
N PRO A 153 6.29 -21.18 9.28
CA PRO A 153 5.37 -22.00 10.05
C PRO A 153 4.27 -21.17 10.74
N ASP A 154 4.62 -20.01 11.28
CA ASP A 154 3.67 -19.11 11.94
C ASP A 154 2.59 -18.64 10.95
N ILE A 155 2.98 -18.27 9.73
CA ILE A 155 2.04 -17.92 8.64
C ILE A 155 1.10 -19.08 8.33
N GLY A 156 1.62 -20.31 8.30
CA GLY A 156 0.80 -21.52 8.11
C GLY A 156 -0.29 -21.68 9.17
N THR A 157 0.00 -21.36 10.43
CA THR A 157 -1.02 -21.41 11.50
C THR A 157 -2.09 -20.32 11.33
N MET A 158 -1.73 -19.13 10.86
CA MET A 158 -2.66 -18.03 10.63
C MET A 158 -3.68 -18.30 9.52
N VAL A 159 -3.40 -19.22 8.62
CA VAL A 159 -4.32 -19.66 7.56
C VAL A 159 -5.64 -20.21 8.14
N LYS A 160 -5.60 -20.83 9.31
CA LYS A 160 -6.76 -21.40 10.02
C LYS A 160 -7.40 -20.42 11.01
N HIS A 161 -6.99 -19.18 10.99
CA HIS A 161 -7.49 -18.18 11.94
C HIS A 161 -8.99 -17.94 11.75
N LYS A 162 -9.72 -17.79 12.88
CA LYS A 162 -11.17 -17.54 12.89
C LYS A 162 -11.59 -16.22 12.19
N ASP A 163 -10.73 -15.22 12.24
CA ASP A 163 -10.94 -13.98 11.51
C ASP A 163 -10.57 -14.18 10.03
N GLY A 164 -11.53 -13.89 9.12
CA GLY A 164 -11.37 -14.15 7.70
C GLY A 164 -10.35 -13.28 7.01
N GLU A 165 -10.11 -12.05 7.50
CA GLU A 165 -9.10 -11.14 6.93
C GLU A 165 -7.69 -11.66 7.26
N VAL A 166 -7.48 -12.14 8.49
CA VAL A 166 -6.21 -12.74 8.91
C VAL A 166 -5.93 -14.01 8.10
N ALA A 167 -6.91 -14.91 7.99
CA ALA A 167 -6.77 -16.16 7.23
C ALA A 167 -6.48 -15.89 5.75
N LEU A 168 -7.20 -14.93 5.14
CA LEU A 168 -7.02 -14.57 3.74
C LEU A 168 -5.65 -13.92 3.50
N GLN A 169 -5.22 -13.01 4.40
CA GLN A 169 -3.90 -12.40 4.27
C GLN A 169 -2.79 -13.45 4.38
N ALA A 170 -2.91 -14.40 5.30
CA ALA A 170 -1.95 -15.50 5.43
C ALA A 170 -1.85 -16.33 4.14
N LEU A 171 -2.98 -16.66 3.51
CA LEU A 171 -3.01 -17.35 2.22
C LEU A 171 -2.37 -16.53 1.10
N MET A 172 -2.66 -15.24 1.04
CA MET A 172 -2.10 -14.34 0.04
C MET A 172 -0.58 -14.24 0.19
N THR A 173 -0.09 -14.06 1.41
CA THR A 173 1.33 -14.05 1.75
C THR A 173 2.00 -15.38 1.43
N ALA A 174 1.40 -16.51 1.83
CA ALA A 174 1.93 -17.85 1.54
C ALA A 174 2.09 -18.09 0.02
N LYS A 175 1.08 -17.70 -0.76
CA LYS A 175 1.17 -17.75 -2.24
C LYS A 175 2.23 -16.82 -2.78
N HIS A 176 2.29 -15.56 -2.29
CA HIS A 176 3.24 -14.56 -2.75
C HIS A 176 4.69 -14.97 -2.51
N LEU A 177 4.96 -15.60 -1.38
CA LEU A 177 6.28 -16.10 -1.01
C LEU A 177 6.59 -17.48 -1.63
N GLY A 178 5.62 -18.13 -2.26
CA GLY A 178 5.78 -19.45 -2.84
C GLY A 178 6.02 -20.54 -1.80
N LEU A 179 5.44 -20.42 -0.58
CA LEU A 179 5.60 -21.42 0.48
C LEU A 179 5.06 -22.77 0.00
N GLU A 180 5.80 -23.86 0.28
CA GLU A 180 5.54 -25.17 -0.30
C GLU A 180 4.09 -25.66 -0.13
N ASN A 181 3.52 -25.44 1.04
CA ASN A 181 2.19 -25.94 1.40
C ASN A 181 1.03 -24.98 1.09
N TRP A 182 1.25 -23.85 0.42
CA TRP A 182 0.20 -22.84 0.26
C TRP A 182 -1.07 -23.37 -0.43
N LYS A 183 -0.95 -24.36 -1.34
CA LYS A 183 -2.11 -24.95 -2.04
C LYS A 183 -2.97 -25.83 -1.10
N THR A 184 -2.34 -26.60 -0.23
CA THR A 184 -3.08 -27.39 0.77
C THR A 184 -3.74 -26.49 1.78
N TRP A 185 -3.11 -25.40 2.15
CA TRP A 185 -3.65 -24.38 3.06
C TRP A 185 -4.90 -23.66 2.53
N LEU A 186 -5.13 -23.64 1.21
CA LEU A 186 -6.42 -23.18 0.65
C LEU A 186 -7.60 -24.03 1.13
N THR A 187 -7.42 -25.35 1.16
CA THR A 187 -8.45 -26.26 1.66
C THR A 187 -8.64 -26.10 3.16
N ASP A 188 -7.55 -26.03 3.90
CA ASP A 188 -7.53 -25.82 5.34
C ASP A 188 -8.25 -24.53 5.75
N ALA A 189 -7.98 -23.43 5.07
CA ALA A 189 -8.65 -22.16 5.34
C ALA A 189 -10.16 -22.24 5.11
N ARG A 190 -10.59 -22.85 4.00
CA ARG A 190 -12.02 -23.00 3.67
C ARG A 190 -12.77 -23.89 4.62
N THR A 191 -12.14 -24.94 5.14
CA THR A 191 -12.75 -25.84 6.14
C THR A 191 -12.80 -25.20 7.53
N SER A 192 -11.83 -24.37 7.86
CA SER A 192 -11.71 -23.73 9.19
C SER A 192 -12.43 -22.40 9.32
N ASN A 193 -12.79 -21.74 8.21
CA ASN A 193 -13.33 -20.39 8.21
C ASN A 193 -14.50 -20.24 7.22
N ASN A 194 -15.69 -20.01 7.74
CA ASN A 194 -16.91 -19.87 6.96
C ASN A 194 -17.19 -18.42 6.49
N SER A 195 -16.26 -17.48 6.69
CA SER A 195 -16.45 -16.11 6.23
C SER A 195 -16.59 -16.07 4.71
N ARG A 196 -17.47 -15.21 4.23
CA ARG A 196 -17.70 -15.02 2.80
C ARG A 196 -16.41 -14.69 2.06
N ALA A 197 -15.55 -13.87 2.66
CA ALA A 197 -14.26 -13.49 2.08
C ALA A 197 -13.38 -14.72 1.79
N VAL A 198 -13.24 -15.63 2.75
CA VAL A 198 -12.43 -16.85 2.57
C VAL A 198 -13.07 -17.78 1.55
N GLN A 199 -14.40 -18.01 1.64
CA GLN A 199 -15.09 -18.93 0.74
C GLN A 199 -15.09 -18.46 -0.74
N GLU A 200 -15.16 -17.16 -1.00
CA GLU A 200 -15.19 -16.62 -2.36
C GLU A 200 -13.79 -16.32 -2.92
N LEU A 201 -12.86 -15.81 -2.10
CA LEU A 201 -11.57 -15.34 -2.59
C LEU A 201 -10.48 -16.41 -2.56
N ALA A 202 -10.47 -17.32 -1.56
CA ALA A 202 -9.47 -18.37 -1.51
C ALA A 202 -9.43 -19.24 -2.79
N PRO A 203 -10.55 -19.69 -3.38
CA PRO A 203 -10.51 -20.41 -4.64
C PRO A 203 -9.90 -19.63 -5.80
N GLN A 204 -10.01 -18.30 -5.79
CA GLN A 204 -9.44 -17.45 -6.84
C GLN A 204 -7.91 -17.43 -6.78
N LEU A 205 -7.33 -17.64 -5.60
CA LEU A 205 -5.88 -17.75 -5.46
C LEU A 205 -5.30 -18.98 -6.17
N SER A 206 -6.07 -20.07 -6.31
CA SER A 206 -5.65 -21.27 -7.04
C SER A 206 -5.72 -21.11 -8.56
N ARG A 207 -6.57 -20.18 -9.03
CA ARG A 207 -6.65 -19.86 -10.45
C ARG A 207 -5.37 -19.15 -10.85
N GLY A 208 -4.76 -19.57 -11.95
CA GLY A 208 -3.75 -18.76 -12.62
C GLY A 208 -4.35 -17.38 -12.87
N GLY A 209 -3.56 -16.31 -12.75
CA GLY A 209 -4.01 -14.99 -13.19
C GLY A 209 -4.57 -15.08 -14.61
N PRO A 210 -5.42 -14.12 -15.03
CA PRO A 210 -5.87 -14.08 -16.41
C PRO A 210 -4.64 -14.24 -17.30
N ALA A 211 -4.72 -15.14 -18.28
CA ALA A 211 -3.64 -15.29 -19.23
C ALA A 211 -3.20 -13.88 -19.68
N PRO A 212 -1.90 -13.59 -19.68
CA PRO A 212 -1.45 -12.27 -20.06
C PRO A 212 -2.11 -11.93 -21.38
N PHE A 213 -2.81 -10.79 -21.42
CA PHE A 213 -3.45 -10.32 -22.65
C PHE A 213 -2.37 -10.28 -23.75
N ARG A 214 -2.44 -11.21 -24.66
CA ARG A 214 -1.58 -11.25 -25.84
C ARG A 214 -2.41 -10.79 -27.02
N PRO A 215 -2.44 -9.49 -27.31
CA PRO A 215 -3.18 -9.00 -28.46
C PRO A 215 -2.58 -9.60 -29.72
N THR A 216 -3.41 -10.25 -30.53
CA THR A 216 -3.04 -10.67 -31.87
C THR A 216 -3.09 -9.44 -32.75
N PHE A 217 -1.93 -8.94 -33.12
CA PHE A 217 -1.83 -7.80 -34.03
C PHE A 217 -1.63 -8.28 -35.47
N THR A 218 -2.34 -7.68 -36.40
CA THR A 218 -2.07 -7.77 -37.83
C THR A 218 -0.69 -7.18 -38.14
N VAL A 219 -0.15 -7.47 -39.31
CA VAL A 219 1.15 -6.94 -39.75
C VAL A 219 1.15 -5.41 -39.74
N ALA A 220 0.06 -4.79 -40.18
CA ALA A 220 -0.09 -3.34 -40.20
C ALA A 220 -0.07 -2.73 -38.75
N GLU A 221 -0.79 -3.36 -37.83
CA GLU A 221 -0.83 -2.93 -36.44
C GLU A 221 0.52 -3.08 -35.72
N ARG A 222 1.26 -4.18 -36.00
CA ARG A 222 2.63 -4.34 -35.46
C ARG A 222 3.57 -3.23 -35.96
N LYS A 223 3.41 -2.78 -37.22
CA LYS A 223 4.19 -1.66 -37.75
C LYS A 223 3.88 -0.35 -37.01
N ILE A 224 2.60 -0.11 -36.72
CA ILE A 224 2.17 1.05 -35.91
C ILE A 224 2.71 0.96 -34.49
N LEU A 225 2.62 -0.22 -33.87
CA LEU A 225 3.13 -0.48 -32.52
C LEU A 225 4.63 -0.24 -32.42
N LYS A 226 5.40 -0.74 -33.39
CA LYS A 226 6.85 -0.52 -33.45
C LYS A 226 7.20 0.96 -33.60
N LYS A 227 6.43 1.71 -34.41
CA LYS A 227 6.57 3.16 -34.52
C LYS A 227 6.23 3.87 -33.20
N GLY A 228 5.15 3.45 -32.53
CA GLY A 228 4.75 3.97 -31.21
C GLY A 228 5.80 3.69 -30.14
N GLN A 229 6.39 2.49 -30.11
CA GLN A 229 7.50 2.17 -29.20
C GLN A 229 8.73 3.05 -29.42
N GLY A 230 9.04 3.36 -30.70
CA GLY A 230 10.13 4.29 -31.03
C GLY A 230 9.87 5.70 -30.46
N ILE A 231 8.64 6.20 -30.64
CA ILE A 231 8.21 7.50 -30.11
C ILE A 231 8.27 7.50 -28.58
N TYR A 232 7.74 6.43 -27.94
CA TYR A 232 7.78 6.29 -26.48
C TYR A 232 9.21 6.34 -25.94
N LYS A 233 10.12 5.56 -26.53
CA LYS A 233 11.53 5.53 -26.11
C LYS A 233 12.23 6.88 -26.29
N SER A 234 11.87 7.64 -27.32
CA SER A 234 12.52 8.94 -27.55
C SER A 234 11.95 10.09 -26.75
N LEU A 235 10.65 10.05 -26.37
CA LEU A 235 9.97 11.19 -25.77
C LEU A 235 9.44 10.92 -24.34
N CYS A 236 9.02 9.70 -24.05
CA CYS A 236 8.28 9.39 -22.82
C CYS A 236 9.10 8.59 -21.81
N PHE A 237 10.08 7.81 -22.28
CA PHE A 237 10.86 6.89 -21.44
C PHE A 237 11.62 7.60 -20.31
N THR A 238 12.12 8.80 -20.57
CA THR A 238 12.91 9.57 -19.59
C THR A 238 12.10 9.90 -18.32
N CYS A 239 10.77 10.05 -18.45
CA CYS A 239 9.88 10.38 -17.32
C CYS A 239 9.11 9.18 -16.78
N HIS A 240 8.81 8.17 -17.62
CA HIS A 240 7.92 7.07 -17.25
C HIS A 240 8.63 5.71 -17.07
N GLY A 241 9.89 5.58 -17.51
CA GLY A 241 10.65 4.35 -17.39
C GLY A 241 10.14 3.21 -18.31
N THR A 242 10.54 1.97 -18.03
CA THR A 242 10.11 0.76 -18.75
C THR A 242 8.80 0.22 -18.21
#